data_03c4198caf386a623c6d5d44738a6ca7
#
_entry.id   03c4198caf386a623c6d5d44738a6ca7
#
_cell.length_a   1.000
_cell.length_b   1.000
_cell.length_c   1.000
_cell.angle_alpha   90.00
_cell.angle_beta   90.00
_cell.angle_gamma   90.00
#
_symmetry.space_group_name_H-M   'P 1'
#
loop_
_entity.id
_entity.type
_entity.pdbx_description
1 polymer ?
#
loop_
_entity_poly.entity_id
_entity_poly.type
_entity_poly.pdbx_seq_one_letter_code
_entity_poly.pdbx_strand_id
1 'polypeptide(L)' 'MYDQPHPAGGWSAHKFVVGQKVAFRPEGGQLANRREVFIVVRQLPETGGMFQYQIKSEIDGHVRMVREIELTDLGS' A
#
# COMPACT_ATOMS: atom_id res chain seq x y z
N MET A 1 1.78 -6.06 -28.08
CA MET A 1 1.72 -6.10 -27.62
C MET A 1 1.67 -6.51 -26.78
N TYR A 2 1.73 -6.64 -26.44
CA TYR A 2 1.69 -7.01 -25.71
C TYR A 2 1.52 -7.02 -24.70
N ASP A 3 1.39 -6.91 -24.56
CA ASP A 3 0.91 -6.90 -23.58
C ASP A 3 1.40 -7.67 -22.59
N GLN A 4 1.57 -7.45 -21.57
CA GLN A 4 2.10 -8.08 -20.71
C GLN A 4 1.25 -8.90 -20.01
N PRO A 5 1.63 -9.87 -19.50
CA PRO A 5 0.88 -10.74 -18.88
C PRO A 5 0.48 -10.19 -17.63
N HIS A 6 -0.58 -10.39 -17.27
CA HIS A 6 -0.96 -9.90 -16.10
C HIS A 6 -1.37 -10.98 -15.29
N PRO A 7 -1.22 -10.90 -14.12
CA PRO A 7 -1.53 -11.89 -13.26
C PRO A 7 -2.94 -11.89 -13.13
N ALA A 8 -3.42 -12.82 -12.64
CA ALA A 8 -4.72 -12.87 -12.51
C ALA A 8 -5.17 -11.68 -11.91
N GLY A 9 -5.97 -11.23 -12.34
CA GLY A 9 -6.43 -10.14 -11.89
C GLY A 9 -5.68 -9.22 -12.40
N GLY A 10 -5.00 -9.58 -13.17
CA GLY A 10 -4.12 -8.96 -13.64
C GLY A 10 -3.98 -7.64 -13.78
N TRP A 11 -4.75 -7.07 -14.12
CA TRP A 11 -4.65 -5.84 -14.21
C TRP A 11 -4.73 -5.25 -12.93
N SER A 12 -4.39 -5.85 -11.93
CA SER A 12 -4.46 -5.36 -10.75
C SER A 12 -3.97 -4.14 -10.80
N ALA A 13 -4.50 -3.30 -10.46
CA ALA A 13 -4.03 -2.14 -10.55
C ALA A 13 -3.54 -1.69 -9.24
N HIS A 14 -2.98 -2.47 -8.44
CA HIS A 14 -2.34 -2.06 -7.23
C HIS A 14 -1.35 -0.96 -7.58
N LYS A 15 -1.48 0.19 -6.92
CA LYS A 15 -0.67 1.28 -7.21
C LYS A 15 0.67 1.18 -6.59
N PHE A 16 0.81 0.48 -5.50
CA PHE A 16 2.07 0.38 -4.81
C PHE A 16 2.62 -1.04 -4.89
N VAL A 17 3.93 -1.17 -4.94
CA VAL A 17 4.55 -2.48 -5.06
C VAL A 17 5.27 -2.86 -3.79
N VAL A 18 5.54 -4.11 -3.61
CA VAL A 18 6.25 -4.60 -2.44
C VAL A 18 7.62 -3.92 -2.40
N GLY A 19 7.99 -3.44 -1.25
CA GLY A 19 9.24 -2.75 -1.06
C GLY A 19 9.15 -1.25 -1.19
N GLN A 20 8.02 -0.74 -1.62
CA GLN A 20 7.90 0.68 -1.83
C GLN A 20 7.68 1.39 -0.50
N LYS A 21 8.22 2.59 -0.36
CA LYS A 21 8.04 3.35 0.85
C LYS A 21 6.81 4.23 0.72
N VAL A 22 5.99 4.21 1.72
CA VAL A 22 4.73 4.93 1.71
C VAL A 22 4.47 5.59 3.06
N ALA A 23 3.61 6.56 3.05
CA ALA A 23 3.14 7.19 4.27
C ALA A 23 1.72 6.72 4.49
N PHE A 24 1.32 6.51 5.70
CA PHE A 24 -0.02 6.04 6.01
C PHE A 24 -0.82 7.18 6.61
N ARG A 25 -1.99 7.47 6.00
CA ARG A 25 -2.80 8.49 6.46
C ARG A 25 -4.15 7.94 6.65
N PRO A 26 -4.58 7.59 7.80
CA PRO A 26 -5.87 6.99 8.05
C PRO A 26 -6.97 7.89 7.60
N GLU A 27 -7.98 7.32 6.98
CA GLU A 27 -9.03 8.09 6.51
C GLU A 27 -9.73 8.74 7.65
N GLY A 28 -10.06 9.91 7.55
CA GLY A 28 -10.75 10.63 8.54
C GLY A 28 -9.95 10.97 9.65
N GLY A 29 -8.73 10.85 9.56
CA GLY A 29 -8.11 11.03 10.62
C GLY A 29 -7.19 11.95 10.95
N GLN A 30 -6.56 11.78 11.95
CA GLN A 30 -5.65 12.58 12.31
C GLN A 30 -4.42 12.31 11.69
N LEU A 31 -3.62 13.12 11.48
CA LEU A 31 -2.40 12.98 10.89
C LEU A 31 -1.47 12.72 11.87
N ALA A 32 -1.44 11.79 12.51
CA ALA A 32 -0.61 11.52 13.50
C ALA A 32 0.81 11.68 13.25
N ASN A 33 1.43 10.91 12.60
CA ASN A 33 2.82 10.98 12.43
C ASN A 33 3.20 10.97 11.01
N ARG A 34 3.26 12.15 10.41
CA ARG A 34 3.49 12.23 9.06
C ARG A 34 4.85 11.84 8.69
N ARG A 35 5.75 11.72 9.58
CA ARG A 35 7.03 11.35 9.20
C ARG A 35 7.28 9.90 9.30
N GLU A 36 6.35 9.14 9.76
CA GLU A 36 6.55 7.71 9.87
C GLU A 36 6.54 7.08 8.51
N VAL A 37 7.55 6.30 8.19
CA VAL A 37 7.67 5.65 6.91
C VAL A 37 7.29 4.20 7.05
N PHE A 38 6.53 3.71 6.09
CA PHE A 38 6.14 2.31 6.08
C PHE A 38 6.63 1.69 4.79
N ILE A 39 6.79 0.40 4.80
CA ILE A 39 7.21 -0.33 3.62
C ILE A 39 6.08 -1.26 3.26
N VAL A 40 5.73 -1.33 2.01
CA VAL A 40 4.72 -2.26 1.55
C VAL A 40 5.34 -3.64 1.58
N VAL A 41 4.78 -4.55 2.37
CA VAL A 41 5.32 -5.89 2.46
C VAL A 41 4.47 -6.88 1.70
N ARG A 42 3.26 -6.55 1.35
CA ARG A 42 2.41 -7.46 0.62
C ARG A 42 1.25 -6.76 -0.02
N GLN A 43 0.91 -7.18 -1.22
CA GLN A 43 -0.28 -6.69 -1.87
C GLN A 43 -1.38 -7.67 -1.52
N LEU A 44 -2.51 -7.20 -1.09
CA LEU A 44 -3.60 -8.07 -0.72
C LEU A 44 -4.69 -8.04 -1.78
N PRO A 45 -5.51 -9.03 -1.83
CA PRO A 45 -6.55 -9.08 -2.84
C PRO A 45 -7.52 -7.93 -2.68
N GLU A 46 -8.08 -7.52 -3.77
CA GLU A 46 -9.05 -6.47 -3.75
C GLU A 46 -10.28 -6.95 -3.01
N THR A 47 -10.85 -6.16 -2.19
CA THR A 47 -12.03 -6.51 -1.46
C THR A 47 -13.00 -5.35 -1.54
N GLY A 48 -14.18 -5.62 -1.99
CA GLY A 48 -15.17 -4.56 -2.07
C GLY A 48 -14.75 -3.43 -2.96
N GLY A 49 -14.01 -3.70 -3.95
CA GLY A 49 -13.58 -2.66 -4.85
C GLY A 49 -12.40 -1.88 -4.36
N MET A 50 -11.78 -2.31 -3.31
CA MET A 50 -10.70 -1.56 -2.75
C MET A 50 -9.44 -2.41 -2.68
N PHE A 51 -8.34 -1.91 -3.17
CA PHE A 51 -7.09 -2.62 -3.08
C PHE A 51 -6.52 -2.41 -1.70
N GLN A 52 -5.94 -3.43 -1.16
CA GLN A 52 -5.41 -3.39 0.18
C GLN A 52 -3.97 -3.84 0.24
N TYR A 53 -3.30 -3.51 1.31
CA TYR A 53 -1.88 -3.84 1.45
C TYR A 53 -1.54 -4.12 2.90
N GLN A 54 -0.45 -4.84 3.06
CA GLN A 54 0.09 -5.01 4.37
C GLN A 54 1.34 -4.14 4.39
N ILE A 55 1.46 -3.27 5.34
CA ILE A 55 2.61 -2.38 5.43
C ILE A 55 3.28 -2.55 6.79
N LYS A 56 4.54 -2.22 6.85
CA LYS A 56 5.30 -2.41 8.06
C LYS A 56 6.00 -1.11 8.43
N SER A 57 5.91 -0.69 9.65
CA SER A 57 6.53 0.55 10.07
C SER A 57 8.04 0.38 10.17
N GLU A 58 8.76 1.35 9.67
CA GLU A 58 10.20 1.29 9.78
C GLU A 58 10.64 1.65 11.16
N ILE A 59 9.81 2.24 11.94
CA ILE A 59 10.17 2.61 13.26
C ILE A 59 10.06 1.48 14.24
N ASP A 60 8.96 0.82 14.27
CA ASP A 60 8.76 -0.21 15.25
C ASP A 60 8.46 -1.58 14.69
N GLY A 61 8.40 -1.70 13.41
CA GLY A 61 8.17 -3.00 12.81
C GLY A 61 6.76 -3.52 12.87
N HIS A 62 5.84 -2.71 13.35
CA HIS A 62 4.47 -3.17 13.39
C HIS A 62 3.91 -3.27 12.00
N VAL A 63 3.13 -4.30 11.77
CA VAL A 63 2.51 -4.54 10.50
C VAL A 63 1.04 -4.22 10.61
N ARG A 64 0.48 -3.58 9.57
CA ARG A 64 -0.95 -3.35 9.58
C ARG A 64 -1.51 -3.50 8.19
N MET A 65 -2.79 -3.76 8.09
CA MET A 65 -3.46 -3.89 6.84
C MET A 65 -4.17 -2.60 6.56
N VAL A 66 -3.97 -2.03 5.41
CA VAL A 66 -4.51 -0.73 5.08
C VAL A 66 -5.10 -0.73 3.68
N ARG A 67 -5.89 0.28 3.39
CA ARG A 67 -6.48 0.41 2.06
C ARG A 67 -5.61 1.34 1.25
N GLU A 68 -5.64 1.16 -0.05
CA GLU A 68 -4.81 1.95 -0.92
C GLU A 68 -5.02 3.43 -0.76
N ILE A 69 -6.23 3.85 -0.53
CA ILE A 69 -6.49 5.27 -0.42
C ILE A 69 -5.87 5.87 0.82
N GLU A 70 -5.40 5.06 1.75
CA GLU A 70 -4.78 5.57 2.94
C GLU A 70 -3.28 5.71 2.78
N LEU A 71 -2.76 5.40 1.63
CA LEU A 71 -1.33 5.43 1.42
C LEU A 71 -0.90 6.52 0.46
N THR A 72 0.27 7.04 0.66
CA THR A 72 0.86 8.03 -0.22
C THR A 72 2.27 7.62 -0.53
N ASP A 73 2.64 7.69 -1.79
CA ASP A 73 3.96 7.33 -2.20
C ASP A 73 4.96 8.33 -1.66
N LEU A 74 6.05 7.86 -1.12
CA LEU A 74 7.07 8.73 -0.61
C LEU A 74 8.23 8.88 -1.59
N GLY A 75 8.03 8.50 -2.79
CA GLY A 75 9.02 8.71 -3.79
C GLY A 75 10.15 7.75 -3.78
N SER A 76 9.93 6.59 -3.47
CA SER A 76 10.99 5.63 -3.39
C SER A 76 11.61 5.30 -4.71
#